data_46439573cd4cb56074ed4161f980d5ab
#
_entry.id   46439573cd4cb56074ed4161f980d5ab
#
_cell.length_a   1.000
_cell.length_b   1.000
_cell.length_c   1.000
_cell.angle_alpha   90.00
_cell.angle_beta   90.00
_cell.angle_gamma   90.00
#
_symmetry.space_group_name_H-M   'P 1'
#
loop_
_entity.id
_entity.type
_entity.pdbx_description
1 polymer ?
#
loop_
_entity_poly.entity_id
_entity_poly.type
_entity_poly.pdbx_seq_one_letter_code
_entity_poly.pdbx_strand_id
1 'polypeptide(L)' 'METTAIRLRLCGLNEPWDASRIPAVLDEIGAALREEADISARLTADSMTIAIDVATDRLPAAATLLRDLGLI' A
#
# COMPACT_ATOMS: atom_id res chain seq x y z
N MET A 1 7.77 -0.32 -18.91
CA MET A 1 8.06 -0.75 -17.53
C MET A 1 6.83 -1.46 -16.97
N GLU A 2 7.01 -2.67 -16.49
CA GLU A 2 5.88 -3.42 -15.93
C GLU A 2 5.63 -3.02 -14.50
N THR A 3 4.36 -2.91 -14.15
CA THR A 3 3.93 -2.64 -12.79
C THR A 3 2.91 -3.69 -12.36
N THR A 4 2.85 -3.94 -11.06
CA THR A 4 1.90 -4.87 -10.48
C THR A 4 1.14 -4.15 -9.38
N ALA A 5 -0.17 -4.32 -9.34
CA ALA A 5 -1.01 -3.71 -8.34
C ALA A 5 -1.20 -4.67 -7.15
N ILE A 6 -0.91 -4.18 -5.95
CA ILE A 6 -1.25 -4.87 -4.72
C ILE A 6 -2.55 -4.26 -4.24
N ARG A 7 -3.56 -5.08 -4.01
CA ARG A 7 -4.87 -4.62 -3.57
C ARG A 7 -5.13 -5.04 -2.14
N LEU A 8 -5.44 -4.05 -1.30
CA LEU A 8 -5.76 -4.27 0.10
C LEU A 8 -7.24 -3.97 0.32
N ARG A 9 -7.96 -4.92 0.89
CA ARG A 9 -9.37 -4.71 1.24
C ARG A 9 -9.44 -3.99 2.56
N LEU A 10 -10.16 -2.87 2.61
CA LEU A 10 -10.31 -2.10 3.84
C LEU A 10 -11.03 -2.89 4.93
N CYS A 11 -11.97 -3.74 4.55
CA CYS A 11 -12.71 -4.56 5.51
C CYS A 11 -11.91 -5.76 6.05
N GLY A 12 -10.77 -6.08 5.43
CA GLY A 12 -9.91 -7.18 5.87
C GLY A 12 -8.81 -6.76 6.84
N LEU A 13 -8.74 -5.47 7.17
CA LEU A 13 -7.74 -4.95 8.09
C LEU A 13 -8.21 -5.12 9.54
N ASN A 14 -7.24 -5.19 10.45
CA ASN A 14 -7.52 -5.42 11.87
C ASN A 14 -8.38 -4.33 12.50
N GLU A 15 -8.37 -3.13 11.94
CA GLU A 15 -9.19 -2.03 12.40
C GLU A 15 -10.00 -1.48 11.22
N PRO A 16 -11.30 -1.19 11.42
CA PRO A 16 -12.07 -0.52 10.40
C PRO A 16 -11.53 0.89 10.20
N TRP A 17 -11.13 1.21 8.98
CA TRP A 17 -10.60 2.52 8.67
C TRP A 17 -11.72 3.46 8.27
N ASP A 18 -11.73 4.60 8.92
CA ASP A 18 -12.59 5.69 8.57
C ASP A 18 -12.16 6.27 7.22
N ALA A 19 -13.13 6.60 6.38
CA ALA A 19 -12.82 7.18 5.06
C ALA A 19 -11.99 8.47 5.18
N SER A 20 -12.15 9.21 6.28
CA SER A 20 -11.39 10.42 6.52
C SER A 20 -9.90 10.16 6.78
N ARG A 21 -9.53 8.91 7.14
CA ARG A 21 -8.15 8.54 7.43
C ARG A 21 -7.42 7.95 6.22
N ILE A 22 -8.14 7.62 5.17
CA ILE A 22 -7.56 6.98 3.98
C ILE A 22 -6.41 7.81 3.38
N PRO A 23 -6.55 9.14 3.18
CA PRO A 23 -5.44 9.92 2.63
C PRO A 23 -4.17 9.86 3.49
N ALA A 24 -4.31 9.91 4.81
CA ALA A 24 -3.17 9.83 5.73
C ALA A 24 -2.51 8.45 5.64
N VAL A 25 -3.31 7.40 5.54
CA VAL A 25 -2.79 6.03 5.41
C VAL A 25 -2.03 5.85 4.11
N LEU A 26 -2.56 6.37 3.00
CA LEU A 26 -1.88 6.31 1.72
C LEU A 26 -0.53 7.04 1.79
N ASP A 27 -0.48 8.20 2.44
CA ASP A 27 0.76 8.94 2.62
C ASP A 27 1.77 8.16 3.45
N GLU A 28 1.32 7.50 4.52
CA GLU A 28 2.20 6.68 5.36
C GLU A 28 2.77 5.49 4.60
N ILE A 29 1.95 4.80 3.84
CA ILE A 29 2.39 3.66 3.04
C ILE A 29 3.39 4.12 1.99
N GLY A 30 3.07 5.19 1.27
CA GLY A 30 3.96 5.73 0.25
C GLY A 30 5.30 6.18 0.82
N ALA A 31 5.28 6.86 1.97
CA ALA A 31 6.49 7.30 2.63
C ALA A 31 7.35 6.11 3.09
N ALA A 32 6.72 5.08 3.68
CA ALA A 32 7.43 3.90 4.12
C ALA A 32 8.08 3.16 2.95
N LEU A 33 7.37 3.00 1.84
CA LEU A 33 7.92 2.36 0.65
C LEU A 33 9.11 3.13 0.11
N ARG A 34 9.02 4.46 0.10
CA ARG A 34 10.10 5.31 -0.41
C ARG A 34 11.31 5.29 0.51
N GLU A 35 11.09 5.43 1.81
CA GLU A 35 12.19 5.56 2.78
C GLU A 35 12.87 4.24 3.09
N GLU A 36 12.12 3.16 3.19
CA GLU A 36 12.68 1.87 3.61
C GLU A 36 13.08 0.97 2.46
N ALA A 37 12.39 1.06 1.33
CA ALA A 37 12.64 0.18 0.20
C ALA A 37 13.01 0.92 -1.09
N ASP A 38 13.06 2.24 -1.07
CA ASP A 38 13.36 3.09 -2.23
C ASP A 38 12.41 2.78 -3.40
N ILE A 39 11.13 2.59 -3.09
CA ILE A 39 10.12 2.26 -4.08
C ILE A 39 9.22 3.47 -4.30
N SER A 40 9.10 3.90 -5.56
CA SER A 40 8.10 4.89 -5.95
C SER A 40 6.82 4.16 -6.33
N ALA A 41 5.84 4.19 -5.46
CA ALA A 41 4.57 3.51 -5.67
C ALA A 41 3.49 4.54 -5.98
N ARG A 42 2.53 4.14 -6.82
CA ARG A 42 1.31 4.91 -7.03
C ARG A 42 0.22 4.30 -6.18
N LEU A 43 -0.35 5.10 -5.29
CA LEU A 43 -1.40 4.62 -4.40
C LEU A 43 -2.71 5.29 -4.77
N THR A 44 -3.74 4.47 -4.89
CA THR A 44 -5.11 4.93 -5.14
C THR A 44 -6.04 4.19 -4.20
N ALA A 45 -7.18 4.80 -3.90
CA ALA A 45 -8.16 4.18 -3.02
C ALA A 45 -9.56 4.41 -3.58
N ASP A 46 -10.40 3.39 -3.45
CA ASP A 46 -11.83 3.53 -3.65
C ASP A 46 -12.56 3.30 -2.31
N SER A 47 -13.86 3.10 -2.35
CA SER A 47 -14.66 2.95 -1.12
C SER A 47 -14.35 1.70 -0.33
N MET A 48 -13.69 0.68 -0.92
CA MET A 48 -13.49 -0.62 -0.28
C MET A 48 -12.07 -1.16 -0.40
N THR A 49 -11.24 -0.57 -1.25
CA THR A 49 -9.95 -1.16 -1.61
C THR A 49 -8.89 -0.07 -1.78
N ILE A 50 -7.70 -0.37 -1.30
CA ILE A 50 -6.51 0.44 -1.60
C ILE A 50 -5.69 -0.33 -2.64
N ALA A 51 -5.33 0.33 -3.72
CA ALA A 51 -4.47 -0.24 -4.75
C ALA A 51 -3.10 0.43 -4.70
N ILE A 52 -2.05 -0.39 -4.68
CA ILE A 52 -0.68 0.08 -4.63
C ILE A 52 0.04 -0.47 -5.87
N ASP A 53 0.34 0.41 -6.82
CA ASP A 53 1.07 0.03 -8.04
C ASP A 53 2.56 0.18 -7.81
N VAL A 54 3.28 -0.92 -7.93
CA VAL A 54 4.73 -0.94 -7.77
C VAL A 54 5.36 -1.56 -9.01
N ALA A 55 6.62 -1.25 -9.26
CA ALA A 55 7.37 -1.94 -10.31
C ALA A 55 7.42 -3.43 -10.01
N THR A 56 7.19 -4.27 -11.02
CA THR A 56 7.07 -5.71 -10.83
C THR A 56 8.34 -6.31 -10.19
N ASP A 57 9.51 -5.79 -10.53
CA ASP A 57 10.78 -6.25 -9.96
C ASP A 57 10.95 -5.85 -8.50
N ARG A 58 10.14 -4.91 -7.99
CA ARG A 58 10.16 -4.47 -6.60
C ARG A 58 9.02 -5.09 -5.76
N LEU A 59 8.20 -5.92 -6.39
CA LEU A 59 7.04 -6.50 -5.73
C LEU A 59 7.39 -7.27 -4.45
N PRO A 60 8.44 -8.13 -4.42
CA PRO A 60 8.78 -8.84 -3.20
C PRO A 60 9.15 -7.91 -2.05
N ALA A 61 9.91 -6.85 -2.33
CA ALA A 61 10.28 -5.88 -1.30
C ALA A 61 9.06 -5.13 -0.78
N ALA A 62 8.16 -4.73 -1.66
CA ALA A 62 6.92 -4.06 -1.27
C ALA A 62 6.05 -4.97 -0.41
N ALA A 63 5.89 -6.23 -0.80
CA ALA A 63 5.08 -7.19 -0.05
C ALA A 63 5.66 -7.42 1.36
N THR A 64 6.97 -7.53 1.49
CA THR A 64 7.63 -7.69 2.78
C THR A 64 7.36 -6.49 3.68
N LEU A 65 7.48 -5.28 3.13
CA LEU A 65 7.24 -4.07 3.90
C LEU A 65 5.79 -3.96 4.34
N LEU A 66 4.84 -4.26 3.46
CA LEU A 66 3.42 -4.22 3.81
C LEU A 66 3.08 -5.25 4.88
N ARG A 67 3.73 -6.41 4.86
CA ARG A 67 3.58 -7.41 5.91
C ARG A 67 4.11 -6.88 7.24
N ASP A 68 5.28 -6.23 7.23
CA ASP A 68 5.87 -5.66 8.44
C ASP A 68 4.99 -4.56 9.03
N LEU A 69 4.27 -3.83 8.19
CA LEU A 69 3.32 -2.83 8.63
C LEU A 69 1.98 -3.41 9.11
N GLY A 70 1.79 -4.72 8.95
CA GLY A 70 0.57 -5.38 9.37
C GLY A 70 -0.59 -5.21 8.41
N LEU A 71 -0.33 -4.84 7.16
CA LEU A 71 -1.38 -4.58 6.17
C LEU A 71 -1.76 -5.82 5.38
N ILE A 72 -0.90 -6.81 5.34
CA ILE A 72 -1.16 -8.08 4.68
C ILE A 72 -0.67 -9.25 5.52
#